data_8660cb94f6812c2e8759c20395776fdb
#
_entry.id   8660cb94f6812c2e8759c20395776fdb
#
_cell.length_a   1.000
_cell.length_b   1.000
_cell.length_c   1.000
_cell.angle_alpha   90.00
_cell.angle_beta   90.00
_cell.angle_gamma   90.00
#
_symmetry.space_group_name_H-M   'P 1'
#
loop_
_entity.id
_entity.type
_entity.pdbx_description
1 polymer ?
#
loop_
_entity_poly.entity_id
_entity_poly.type
_entity_poly.pdbx_seq_one_letter_code
_entity_poly.pdbx_strand_id
1 'polypeptide(L)'
;TDFSDSLLRQKKEVITAGNENEIPPAFLALPPGAVTPDGWIKDWSETALSGITGHLDEWSPTYGEAWKGIGFKAEGANEEDGTGWPLEQSSYWLDGAVRLAYIMNDTVLIRKVSERLDLVVNGVLDGGETFIYWKPGSFLGKDGFNNWAHSHMGRALVAYYQATGKQRILDALVKVYSDYQVPVFRNSFAGVSGTVNIDPMLDTYLMSGNKKVLEQVLKVASDSLFINVANNWIKGNINNGHGVITYENIRVPAQLYPWTGNKELLQASLSFFDWLDRNHTLPCGVASSEEHNAGIGSTRNIETCNVAASAYSYQKMYEITGNSSWGDRIEQVFFN
;
A
#
# COMPACT_ATOMS: atom_id res chain seq x y z
N THR A 1 15.74 -12.03 14.02
CA THR A 1 16.87 -11.09 14.08
C THR A 1 17.80 -11.28 12.87
N ASP A 2 18.33 -12.48 12.62
CA ASP A 2 19.28 -12.70 11.50
C ASP A 2 18.70 -12.42 10.13
N PHE A 3 17.41 -12.77 9.90
CA PHE A 3 16.76 -12.50 8.61
C PHE A 3 16.50 -11.00 8.40
N SER A 4 16.06 -10.28 9.42
CA SER A 4 15.82 -8.83 9.32
C SER A 4 17.11 -8.07 8.94
N ASP A 5 18.23 -8.41 9.56
CA ASP A 5 19.53 -7.81 9.25
C ASP A 5 20.02 -8.17 7.84
N SER A 6 19.80 -9.42 7.44
CA SER A 6 20.11 -9.88 6.08
C SER A 6 19.28 -9.15 5.03
N LEU A 7 17.99 -8.99 5.28
CA LEU A 7 17.07 -8.26 4.39
C LEU A 7 17.44 -6.79 4.24
N LEU A 8 17.80 -6.12 5.35
CA LEU A 8 18.23 -4.71 5.29
C LEU A 8 19.55 -4.55 4.54
N ARG A 9 20.49 -5.48 4.70
CA ARG A 9 21.73 -5.50 3.91
C ARG A 9 21.44 -5.67 2.43
N GLN A 10 20.60 -6.63 2.06
CA GLN A 10 20.18 -6.86 0.67
C GLN A 10 19.52 -5.61 0.06
N LYS A 11 18.61 -4.96 0.76
CA LYS A 11 18.00 -3.70 0.29
C LYS A 11 19.05 -2.61 0.05
N LYS A 12 20.04 -2.47 0.95
CA LYS A 12 21.16 -1.52 0.78
C LYS A 12 22.03 -1.87 -0.43
N GLU A 13 22.31 -3.14 -0.63
CA GLU A 13 23.08 -3.59 -1.81
C GLU A 13 22.37 -3.27 -3.11
N VAL A 14 21.06 -3.49 -3.18
CA VAL A 14 20.24 -3.15 -4.35
C VAL A 14 20.29 -1.65 -4.63
N ILE A 15 20.15 -0.81 -3.60
CA ILE A 15 20.26 0.65 -3.73
C ILE A 15 21.65 1.07 -4.17
N THR A 16 22.70 0.48 -3.61
CA THR A 16 24.11 0.82 -3.94
C THR A 16 24.50 0.37 -5.35
N ALA A 17 23.89 -0.69 -5.86
CA ALA A 17 24.08 -1.18 -7.22
C ALA A 17 23.31 -0.39 -8.28
N GLY A 18 22.54 0.62 -7.88
CA GLY A 18 21.80 1.53 -8.75
C GLY A 18 22.70 2.38 -9.66
N ASN A 19 22.08 3.13 -10.54
CA ASN A 19 22.81 4.04 -11.44
C ASN A 19 23.07 5.40 -10.79
N GLU A 20 23.97 6.19 -11.42
CA GLU A 20 24.39 7.51 -10.89
C GLU A 20 23.24 8.55 -10.73
N ASN A 21 22.10 8.32 -11.34
CA ASN A 21 20.94 9.22 -11.21
C ASN A 21 20.03 8.85 -10.05
N GLU A 22 20.23 7.70 -9.42
CA GLU A 22 19.42 7.25 -8.29
C GLU A 22 19.84 7.96 -7.01
N ILE A 23 18.84 8.37 -6.25
CA ILE A 23 19.04 9.06 -4.97
C ILE A 23 18.50 8.14 -3.87
N PRO A 24 19.37 7.57 -3.03
CA PRO A 24 18.92 6.68 -1.98
C PRO A 24 17.83 7.32 -1.11
N PRO A 25 16.77 6.58 -0.75
CA PRO A 25 15.84 7.04 0.26
C PRO A 25 16.59 7.26 1.59
N ALA A 26 16.13 8.21 2.39
CA ALA A 26 16.78 8.56 3.66
C ALA A 26 16.70 7.40 4.67
N PHE A 27 15.60 6.66 4.65
CA PHE A 27 15.37 5.53 5.56
C PHE A 27 14.80 4.32 4.82
N LEU A 28 15.04 3.15 5.39
CA LEU A 28 14.40 1.89 5.02
C LEU A 28 13.48 1.43 6.15
N ALA A 29 12.25 1.09 5.81
CA ALA A 29 11.31 0.53 6.78
C ALA A 29 11.84 -0.80 7.35
N LEU A 30 11.71 -0.96 8.66
CA LEU A 30 12.01 -2.20 9.35
C LEU A 30 10.96 -3.27 9.04
N PRO A 31 11.35 -4.55 8.96
CA PRO A 31 10.41 -5.64 8.82
C PRO A 31 9.43 -5.73 10.01
N PRO A 32 8.19 -6.20 9.81
CA PRO A 32 7.29 -6.50 10.91
C PRO A 32 7.94 -7.47 11.93
N GLY A 33 7.88 -7.12 13.20
CA GLY A 33 8.49 -7.90 14.28
C GLY A 33 9.97 -7.60 14.55
N ALA A 34 10.62 -6.72 13.79
CA ALA A 34 11.98 -6.27 14.07
C ALA A 34 12.06 -5.41 15.35
N VAL A 35 10.96 -4.75 15.70
CA VAL A 35 10.79 -3.99 16.95
C VAL A 35 9.56 -4.52 17.66
N THR A 36 9.69 -4.75 18.95
CA THR A 36 8.58 -5.18 19.83
C THR A 36 8.02 -3.94 20.52
N PRO A 37 6.71 -3.69 20.45
CA PRO A 37 6.10 -2.59 21.19
C PRO A 37 6.18 -2.80 22.68
N ASP A 38 6.29 -1.72 23.44
CA ASP A 38 6.28 -1.69 24.91
C ASP A 38 5.40 -0.55 25.43
N GLY A 39 5.07 -0.59 26.73
CA GLY A 39 4.22 0.40 27.38
C GLY A 39 2.85 0.52 26.71
N TRP A 40 2.32 1.72 26.63
CA TRP A 40 0.98 2.01 26.09
C TRP A 40 0.79 1.62 24.61
N ILE A 41 1.87 1.62 23.81
CA ILE A 41 1.81 1.15 22.41
C ILE A 41 1.55 -0.36 22.38
N LYS A 42 2.14 -1.12 23.33
CA LYS A 42 1.85 -2.54 23.49
C LYS A 42 0.39 -2.77 23.88
N ASP A 43 -0.12 -2.02 24.87
CA ASP A 43 -1.51 -2.14 25.33
C ASP A 43 -2.48 -1.85 24.17
N TRP A 44 -2.17 -0.86 23.34
CA TRP A 44 -2.96 -0.55 22.16
C TRP A 44 -2.91 -1.67 21.12
N SER A 45 -1.73 -2.23 20.87
CA SER A 45 -1.56 -3.36 19.95
C SER A 45 -2.30 -4.62 20.45
N GLU A 46 -2.29 -4.88 21.75
CA GLU A 46 -3.06 -5.95 22.38
C GLU A 46 -4.57 -5.72 22.26
N THR A 47 -5.02 -4.47 22.38
CA THR A 47 -6.43 -4.10 22.14
C THR A 47 -6.83 -4.33 20.67
N ALA A 48 -5.97 -4.00 19.71
CA ALA A 48 -6.23 -4.29 18.29
C ALA A 48 -6.27 -5.79 18.02
N LEU A 49 -5.38 -6.57 18.67
CA LEU A 49 -5.30 -8.02 18.53
C LEU A 49 -6.54 -8.72 19.09
N SER A 50 -7.00 -8.32 20.28
CA SER A 50 -8.21 -8.86 20.92
C SER A 50 -9.52 -8.27 20.37
N GLY A 51 -9.41 -7.19 19.60
CA GLY A 51 -10.54 -6.50 18.98
C GLY A 51 -10.70 -6.80 17.49
N ILE A 52 -11.06 -5.77 16.74
CA ILE A 52 -11.46 -5.88 15.33
C ILE A 52 -10.37 -6.54 14.47
N THR A 53 -9.14 -6.09 14.55
CA THR A 53 -8.07 -6.59 13.65
C THR A 53 -7.84 -8.10 13.85
N GLY A 54 -7.83 -8.59 15.07
CA GLY A 54 -7.60 -10.00 15.37
C GLY A 54 -8.78 -10.92 15.09
N HIS A 55 -10.02 -10.38 15.02
CA HIS A 55 -11.25 -11.16 15.01
C HIS A 55 -12.25 -10.81 13.89
N LEU A 56 -11.89 -9.94 12.97
CA LEU A 56 -12.81 -9.49 11.90
C LEU A 56 -13.28 -10.65 11.03
N ASP A 57 -12.45 -11.65 10.82
CA ASP A 57 -12.76 -12.88 10.10
C ASP A 57 -13.80 -13.77 10.81
N GLU A 58 -13.98 -13.61 12.10
CA GLU A 58 -14.98 -14.33 12.89
C GLU A 58 -16.33 -13.62 12.88
N TRP A 59 -16.34 -12.32 12.69
CA TRP A 59 -17.53 -11.47 12.81
C TRP A 59 -18.23 -11.20 11.47
N SER A 60 -17.53 -11.34 10.37
CA SER A 60 -18.07 -11.05 9.05
C SER A 60 -17.67 -12.10 8.01
N PRO A 61 -18.64 -12.66 7.27
CA PRO A 61 -18.37 -13.61 6.18
C PRO A 61 -17.42 -13.04 5.11
N THR A 62 -17.48 -11.74 4.86
CA THR A 62 -16.57 -11.06 3.90
C THR A 62 -15.11 -11.33 4.21
N TYR A 63 -14.73 -11.29 5.49
CA TYR A 63 -13.35 -11.54 5.92
C TYR A 63 -13.13 -13.01 6.29
N GLY A 64 -14.16 -13.67 6.78
CA GLY A 64 -14.11 -15.08 7.18
C GLY A 64 -13.85 -16.01 6.00
N GLU A 65 -14.50 -15.77 4.86
CA GLU A 65 -14.41 -16.62 3.67
C GLU A 65 -13.39 -16.12 2.63
N ALA A 66 -13.04 -14.83 2.68
CA ALA A 66 -12.10 -14.24 1.76
C ALA A 66 -10.74 -14.96 1.78
N TRP A 67 -10.22 -15.22 0.59
CA TRP A 67 -8.91 -15.85 0.39
C TRP A 67 -8.75 -17.27 0.97
N LYS A 68 -9.86 -18.00 1.16
CA LYS A 68 -9.83 -19.39 1.62
C LYS A 68 -9.80 -20.42 0.47
N GLY A 69 -9.92 -19.99 -0.76
CA GLY A 69 -9.86 -20.89 -1.90
C GLY A 69 -9.58 -20.19 -3.21
N ILE A 70 -9.00 -20.93 -4.16
CA ILE A 70 -8.82 -20.46 -5.54
C ILE A 70 -10.19 -20.39 -6.21
N GLY A 71 -10.52 -19.24 -6.79
CA GLY A 71 -11.83 -19.00 -7.40
C GLY A 71 -12.90 -18.61 -6.38
N PHE A 72 -12.47 -18.10 -5.23
CA PHE A 72 -13.33 -17.60 -4.18
C PHE A 72 -14.39 -16.66 -4.73
N LYS A 73 -15.65 -17.01 -4.48
CA LYS A 73 -16.81 -16.15 -4.57
C LYS A 73 -17.17 -15.78 -3.15
N ALA A 74 -17.10 -14.51 -2.78
CA ALA A 74 -17.63 -14.07 -1.51
C ALA A 74 -19.15 -14.31 -1.53
N GLU A 75 -19.63 -15.26 -0.75
CA GLU A 75 -21.06 -15.37 -0.49
C GLU A 75 -21.52 -14.05 0.16
N GLY A 76 -22.51 -13.38 -0.43
CA GLY A 76 -22.97 -12.06 0.00
C GLY A 76 -22.24 -10.89 -0.64
N ALA A 77 -21.26 -11.08 -1.50
CA ALA A 77 -20.90 -10.08 -2.48
C ALA A 77 -22.13 -9.86 -3.36
N ASN A 78 -22.68 -8.64 -3.33
CA ASN A 78 -23.76 -8.30 -4.22
C ASN A 78 -23.30 -8.54 -5.65
N GLU A 79 -23.81 -9.61 -6.26
CA GLU A 79 -23.57 -9.90 -7.68
C GLU A 79 -24.06 -8.75 -8.58
N GLU A 80 -24.91 -7.87 -8.03
CA GLU A 80 -25.53 -6.76 -8.72
C GLU A 80 -24.59 -5.59 -8.98
N ASP A 81 -23.59 -5.33 -8.14
CA ASP A 81 -22.68 -4.20 -8.35
C ASP A 81 -21.33 -4.56 -8.97
N GLY A 82 -21.00 -5.83 -9.03
CA GLY A 82 -19.78 -6.32 -9.69
C GLY A 82 -18.45 -5.70 -9.18
N THR A 83 -18.49 -5.01 -8.06
CA THR A 83 -17.42 -4.08 -7.67
C THR A 83 -16.19 -4.73 -7.06
N GLY A 84 -16.21 -6.02 -6.76
CA GLY A 84 -15.10 -6.67 -6.04
C GLY A 84 -14.88 -6.11 -4.63
N TRP A 85 -15.85 -5.38 -4.09
CA TRP A 85 -15.80 -4.72 -2.79
C TRP A 85 -15.37 -5.64 -1.63
N PRO A 86 -15.85 -6.90 -1.52
CA PRO A 86 -15.37 -7.81 -0.50
C PRO A 86 -13.89 -8.19 -0.62
N LEU A 87 -13.35 -8.29 -1.85
CA LEU A 87 -11.93 -8.54 -2.07
C LEU A 87 -11.08 -7.35 -1.62
N GLU A 88 -11.55 -6.15 -1.91
CA GLU A 88 -10.91 -4.91 -1.49
C GLU A 88 -10.84 -4.83 0.03
N GLN A 89 -11.96 -4.94 0.72
CA GLN A 89 -12.04 -4.89 2.18
C GLN A 89 -11.19 -5.95 2.86
N SER A 90 -11.24 -7.19 2.38
CA SER A 90 -10.47 -8.29 2.96
C SER A 90 -8.97 -8.14 2.70
N SER A 91 -8.56 -7.51 1.60
CA SER A 91 -7.15 -7.22 1.35
C SER A 91 -6.61 -6.12 2.29
N TYR A 92 -7.42 -5.11 2.63
CA TYR A 92 -7.08 -4.13 3.68
C TYR A 92 -6.84 -4.80 5.02
N TRP A 93 -7.77 -5.68 5.40
CA TRP A 93 -7.64 -6.43 6.64
C TRP A 93 -6.36 -7.27 6.66
N LEU A 94 -6.04 -8.01 5.59
CA LEU A 94 -4.85 -8.84 5.52
C LEU A 94 -3.56 -8.03 5.60
N ASP A 95 -3.48 -6.85 4.96
CA ASP A 95 -2.30 -5.97 5.06
C ASP A 95 -2.06 -5.51 6.51
N GLY A 96 -3.12 -5.14 7.23
CA GLY A 96 -3.01 -4.77 8.64
C GLY A 96 -2.76 -5.96 9.56
N ALA A 97 -3.53 -7.04 9.39
CA ALA A 97 -3.50 -8.21 10.25
C ALA A 97 -2.15 -8.95 10.20
N VAL A 98 -1.53 -9.08 9.01
CA VAL A 98 -0.22 -9.74 8.89
C VAL A 98 0.86 -8.96 9.64
N ARG A 99 0.82 -7.63 9.58
CA ARG A 99 1.77 -6.78 10.32
C ARG A 99 1.58 -6.94 11.83
N LEU A 100 0.36 -6.81 12.32
CA LEU A 100 0.03 -6.97 13.73
C LEU A 100 0.41 -8.36 14.24
N ALA A 101 0.11 -9.41 13.48
CA ALA A 101 0.42 -10.79 13.84
C ALA A 101 1.90 -11.00 14.15
N TYR A 102 2.78 -10.48 13.28
CA TYR A 102 4.22 -10.64 13.45
C TYR A 102 4.84 -9.61 14.41
N ILE A 103 4.30 -8.41 14.51
CA ILE A 103 4.73 -7.41 15.53
C ILE A 103 4.46 -7.95 16.94
N MET A 104 3.29 -8.56 17.15
CA MET A 104 2.89 -9.12 18.44
C MET A 104 3.34 -10.57 18.64
N ASN A 105 3.88 -11.20 17.61
CA ASN A 105 4.22 -12.63 17.59
C ASN A 105 3.04 -13.52 18.03
N ASP A 106 1.81 -13.15 17.62
CA ASP A 106 0.61 -13.89 17.99
C ASP A 106 0.39 -15.09 17.05
N THR A 107 0.53 -16.29 17.62
CA THR A 107 0.47 -17.55 16.87
C THR A 107 -0.90 -17.85 16.25
N VAL A 108 -1.98 -17.34 16.83
CA VAL A 108 -3.34 -17.53 16.32
C VAL A 108 -3.55 -16.67 15.09
N LEU A 109 -3.23 -15.37 15.20
CA LEU A 109 -3.37 -14.47 14.06
C LEU A 109 -2.38 -14.80 12.94
N ILE A 110 -1.11 -15.18 13.27
CA ILE A 110 -0.13 -15.68 12.28
C ILE A 110 -0.72 -16.82 11.48
N ARG A 111 -1.35 -17.82 12.12
CA ARG A 111 -1.98 -18.95 11.42
C ARG A 111 -3.10 -18.46 10.51
N LYS A 112 -4.02 -17.63 11.00
CA LYS A 112 -5.15 -17.09 10.22
C LYS A 112 -4.71 -16.38 8.95
N VAL A 113 -3.71 -15.51 9.03
CA VAL A 113 -3.22 -14.76 7.87
C VAL A 113 -2.37 -15.62 6.95
N SER A 114 -1.54 -16.51 7.50
CA SER A 114 -0.69 -17.41 6.70
C SER A 114 -1.49 -18.36 5.84
N GLU A 115 -2.56 -18.96 6.36
CA GLU A 115 -3.45 -19.84 5.61
C GLU A 115 -4.00 -19.16 4.35
N ARG A 116 -4.37 -17.89 4.44
CA ARG A 116 -4.90 -17.11 3.31
C ARG A 116 -3.81 -16.67 2.34
N LEU A 117 -2.72 -16.14 2.85
CA LEU A 117 -1.61 -15.64 2.04
C LEU A 117 -0.90 -16.78 1.30
N ASP A 118 -0.76 -17.95 1.93
CA ASP A 118 -0.19 -19.13 1.27
C ASP A 118 -1.08 -19.64 0.12
N LEU A 119 -2.41 -19.49 0.20
CA LEU A 119 -3.30 -19.80 -0.94
C LEU A 119 -3.05 -18.87 -2.13
N VAL A 120 -2.85 -17.57 -1.88
CA VAL A 120 -2.51 -16.61 -2.92
C VAL A 120 -1.16 -16.94 -3.56
N VAL A 121 -0.14 -17.22 -2.74
CA VAL A 121 1.20 -17.60 -3.22
C VAL A 121 1.14 -18.87 -4.05
N ASN A 122 0.42 -19.91 -3.57
CA ASN A 122 0.23 -21.15 -4.32
C ASN A 122 -0.47 -20.90 -5.66
N GLY A 123 -1.56 -20.14 -5.65
CA GLY A 123 -2.31 -19.82 -6.87
C GLY A 123 -1.46 -19.12 -7.91
N VAL A 124 -0.62 -18.17 -7.49
CA VAL A 124 0.33 -17.50 -8.38
C VAL A 124 1.38 -18.45 -8.93
N LEU A 125 2.01 -19.26 -8.08
CA LEU A 125 3.08 -20.18 -8.49
C LEU A 125 2.55 -21.31 -9.38
N ASP A 126 1.30 -21.74 -9.19
CA ASP A 126 0.61 -22.75 -10.00
C ASP A 126 0.08 -22.23 -11.35
N GLY A 127 0.45 -21.03 -11.76
CA GLY A 127 0.12 -20.46 -13.06
C GLY A 127 -0.71 -19.19 -13.05
N GLY A 128 -1.06 -18.66 -11.87
CA GLY A 128 -1.76 -17.38 -11.75
C GLY A 128 -0.88 -16.19 -12.21
N GLU A 129 -1.53 -15.16 -12.75
CA GLU A 129 -0.88 -13.96 -13.28
C GLU A 129 -0.98 -12.75 -12.34
N THR A 130 -1.88 -12.83 -11.35
CA THR A 130 -2.15 -11.74 -10.40
C THR A 130 -2.41 -12.27 -9.01
N PHE A 131 -2.42 -11.40 -7.99
CA PHE A 131 -2.72 -11.81 -6.60
C PHE A 131 -4.21 -11.99 -6.32
N ILE A 132 -5.10 -11.56 -7.20
CA ILE A 132 -6.55 -11.60 -6.99
C ILE A 132 -7.30 -12.37 -8.09
N TYR A 133 -6.61 -12.74 -9.15
CA TYR A 133 -7.18 -13.42 -10.30
C TYR A 133 -6.24 -14.54 -10.76
N TRP A 134 -6.60 -15.78 -10.49
CA TRP A 134 -5.75 -16.94 -10.80
C TRP A 134 -6.21 -17.74 -12.01
N LYS A 135 -7.48 -17.63 -12.37
CA LYS A 135 -8.04 -18.38 -13.50
C LYS A 135 -9.02 -17.53 -14.30
N PRO A 136 -9.07 -17.69 -15.64
CA PRO A 136 -10.13 -17.11 -16.46
C PRO A 136 -11.51 -17.52 -15.93
N GLY A 137 -12.41 -16.55 -15.76
CA GLY A 137 -13.75 -16.79 -15.21
C GLY A 137 -13.82 -16.90 -13.68
N SER A 138 -12.70 -16.70 -12.95
CA SER A 138 -12.77 -16.50 -11.53
C SER A 138 -13.36 -15.11 -11.22
N PHE A 139 -13.71 -14.88 -10.01
CA PHE A 139 -14.56 -13.89 -9.36
C PHE A 139 -14.69 -12.48 -9.98
N LEU A 140 -13.64 -11.91 -10.52
CA LEU A 140 -13.69 -10.58 -11.09
C LEU A 140 -14.19 -10.68 -12.54
N GLY A 141 -15.47 -10.53 -12.77
CA GLY A 141 -16.10 -10.55 -14.08
C GLY A 141 -15.36 -9.80 -15.19
N LYS A 142 -15.93 -9.67 -16.36
CA LYS A 142 -15.28 -9.19 -17.58
C LYS A 142 -14.56 -7.85 -17.47
N ASP A 143 -14.90 -7.02 -16.47
CA ASP A 143 -14.40 -5.64 -16.29
C ASP A 143 -13.70 -5.41 -14.94
N GLY A 144 -13.45 -6.49 -14.18
CA GLY A 144 -13.31 -6.39 -12.73
C GLY A 144 -11.92 -6.62 -12.17
N PHE A 145 -10.82 -6.28 -12.86
CA PHE A 145 -9.53 -6.27 -12.19
C PHE A 145 -9.48 -5.11 -11.20
N ASN A 146 -9.59 -5.43 -9.90
CA ASN A 146 -9.49 -4.43 -8.84
C ASN A 146 -8.02 -4.17 -8.50
N ASN A 147 -7.44 -3.13 -9.12
CA ASN A 147 -6.06 -2.70 -8.87
C ASN A 147 -5.80 -2.35 -7.41
N TRP A 148 -6.81 -1.88 -6.71
CA TRP A 148 -6.72 -1.50 -5.31
C TRP A 148 -6.54 -2.72 -4.42
N ALA A 149 -7.43 -3.72 -4.55
CA ALA A 149 -7.30 -5.00 -3.84
C ALA A 149 -5.99 -5.71 -4.17
N HIS A 150 -5.55 -5.63 -5.44
CA HIS A 150 -4.28 -6.19 -5.88
C HIS A 150 -3.08 -5.54 -5.17
N SER A 151 -3.07 -4.22 -5.06
CA SER A 151 -2.03 -3.48 -4.34
C SER A 151 -1.95 -3.87 -2.86
N HIS A 152 -3.10 -3.89 -2.18
CA HIS A 152 -3.13 -4.22 -0.76
C HIS A 152 -2.76 -5.69 -0.50
N MET A 153 -3.15 -6.59 -1.38
CA MET A 153 -2.65 -7.98 -1.32
C MET A 153 -1.13 -8.04 -1.55
N GLY A 154 -0.60 -7.28 -2.51
CA GLY A 154 0.84 -7.15 -2.72
C GLY A 154 1.55 -6.63 -1.48
N ARG A 155 1.01 -5.61 -0.80
CA ARG A 155 1.55 -5.08 0.47
C ARG A 155 1.51 -6.14 1.58
N ALA A 156 0.43 -6.90 1.69
CA ALA A 156 0.33 -8.00 2.65
C ALA A 156 1.40 -9.08 2.40
N LEU A 157 1.60 -9.46 1.14
CA LEU A 157 2.64 -10.44 0.76
C LEU A 157 4.06 -9.91 0.99
N VAL A 158 4.30 -8.62 0.74
CA VAL A 158 5.57 -7.96 1.10
C VAL A 158 5.83 -8.05 2.59
N ALA A 159 4.86 -7.69 3.43
CA ALA A 159 4.98 -7.80 4.88
C ALA A 159 5.18 -9.25 5.33
N TYR A 160 4.49 -10.19 4.71
CA TYR A 160 4.63 -11.63 4.99
C TYR A 160 6.02 -12.16 4.65
N TYR A 161 6.58 -11.76 3.51
CA TYR A 161 7.97 -12.09 3.17
C TYR A 161 8.96 -11.46 4.14
N GLN A 162 8.80 -10.19 4.44
CA GLN A 162 9.69 -9.45 5.35
C GLN A 162 9.71 -10.06 6.76
N ALA A 163 8.59 -10.61 7.21
CA ALA A 163 8.48 -11.27 8.52
C ALA A 163 9.02 -12.71 8.53
N THR A 164 8.98 -13.43 7.40
CA THR A 164 9.24 -14.89 7.39
C THR A 164 10.47 -15.31 6.61
N GLY A 165 10.92 -14.52 5.64
CA GLY A 165 12.01 -14.89 4.72
C GLY A 165 11.70 -16.05 3.77
N LYS A 166 10.45 -16.49 3.66
CA LYS A 166 10.07 -17.62 2.81
C LYS A 166 10.22 -17.26 1.34
N GLN A 167 11.26 -17.78 0.68
CA GLN A 167 11.62 -17.45 -0.70
C GLN A 167 10.45 -17.54 -1.68
N ARG A 168 9.59 -18.53 -1.56
CA ARG A 168 8.42 -18.73 -2.43
C ARG A 168 7.46 -17.53 -2.47
N ILE A 169 7.40 -16.74 -1.38
CA ILE A 169 6.59 -15.51 -1.35
C ILE A 169 7.22 -14.45 -2.26
N LEU A 170 8.54 -14.28 -2.16
CA LEU A 170 9.28 -13.36 -3.03
C LEU A 170 9.21 -13.80 -4.50
N ASP A 171 9.27 -15.10 -4.77
CA ASP A 171 9.13 -15.66 -6.12
C ASP A 171 7.75 -15.32 -6.72
N ALA A 172 6.68 -15.42 -5.93
CA ALA A 172 5.33 -15.02 -6.36
C ALA A 172 5.22 -13.51 -6.62
N LEU A 173 5.77 -12.68 -5.73
CA LEU A 173 5.81 -11.22 -5.90
C LEU A 173 6.57 -10.84 -7.19
N VAL A 174 7.75 -11.40 -7.40
CA VAL A 174 8.57 -11.14 -8.59
C VAL A 174 7.87 -11.62 -9.86
N LYS A 175 7.26 -12.82 -9.84
CA LYS A 175 6.52 -13.35 -10.98
C LYS A 175 5.41 -12.41 -11.44
N VAL A 176 4.60 -11.91 -10.51
CA VAL A 176 3.49 -11.01 -10.84
C VAL A 176 4.01 -9.64 -11.28
N TYR A 177 4.88 -9.03 -10.50
CA TYR A 177 5.28 -7.65 -10.72
C TYR A 177 6.29 -7.42 -11.85
N SER A 178 6.99 -8.45 -12.30
CA SER A 178 7.87 -8.35 -13.47
C SER A 178 7.10 -8.05 -14.77
N ASP A 179 5.84 -8.46 -14.85
CA ASP A 179 5.00 -8.29 -16.03
C ASP A 179 3.79 -7.36 -15.79
N TYR A 180 3.62 -6.87 -14.56
CA TYR A 180 2.50 -6.01 -14.19
C TYR A 180 2.65 -4.61 -14.80
N GLN A 181 1.72 -4.27 -15.69
CA GLN A 181 1.67 -2.94 -16.28
C GLN A 181 0.86 -2.02 -15.38
N VAL A 182 1.54 -1.07 -14.74
CA VAL A 182 0.88 -0.08 -13.88
C VAL A 182 -0.04 0.81 -14.71
N PRO A 183 -1.35 0.83 -14.44
CA PRO A 183 -2.24 1.79 -15.09
C PRO A 183 -1.86 3.22 -14.67
N VAL A 184 -1.64 4.07 -15.65
CA VAL A 184 -1.31 5.47 -15.39
C VAL A 184 -2.57 6.27 -15.09
N PHE A 185 -2.42 7.32 -14.29
CA PHE A 185 -3.47 8.28 -13.98
C PHE A 185 -4.26 8.67 -15.24
N ARG A 186 -5.53 8.42 -15.23
CA ARG A 186 -6.48 9.09 -16.11
C ARG A 186 -7.34 9.99 -15.23
N ASN A 187 -7.83 11.07 -15.77
CA ASN A 187 -8.68 12.05 -15.06
C ASN A 187 -10.01 11.44 -14.53
N SER A 188 -10.14 10.13 -14.52
CA SER A 188 -11.27 9.41 -13.98
C SER A 188 -10.92 8.74 -12.68
N PHE A 189 -11.83 8.78 -11.76
CA PHE A 189 -11.82 8.12 -10.46
C PHE A 189 -11.28 6.67 -10.49
N ALA A 190 -11.66 5.90 -11.50
CA ALA A 190 -11.27 4.49 -11.66
C ALA A 190 -9.84 4.30 -12.19
N GLY A 191 -9.24 5.27 -12.85
CA GLY A 191 -7.90 5.14 -13.43
C GLY A 191 -6.76 5.36 -12.44
N VAL A 192 -7.08 5.87 -11.26
CA VAL A 192 -6.13 6.32 -10.26
C VAL A 192 -5.63 5.18 -9.39
N SER A 193 -6.45 4.19 -9.16
CA SER A 193 -6.16 3.08 -8.23
C SER A 193 -5.02 2.16 -8.67
N GLY A 194 -4.63 2.20 -9.94
CA GLY A 194 -3.56 1.34 -10.45
C GLY A 194 -2.17 1.72 -9.96
N THR A 195 -1.90 3.01 -9.80
CA THR A 195 -0.59 3.53 -9.37
C THR A 195 -0.23 3.16 -7.92
N VAL A 196 -1.20 2.80 -7.10
CA VAL A 196 -0.95 2.32 -5.73
C VAL A 196 -0.14 1.01 -5.69
N ASN A 197 -0.08 0.26 -6.80
CA ASN A 197 0.78 -0.91 -6.92
C ASN A 197 2.28 -0.56 -6.93
N ILE A 198 2.66 0.69 -7.15
CA ILE A 198 4.06 1.14 -7.07
C ILE A 198 4.65 0.87 -5.69
N ASP A 199 3.88 0.99 -4.62
CA ASP A 199 4.33 0.68 -3.26
C ASP A 199 4.90 -0.75 -3.15
N PRO A 200 4.10 -1.81 -3.32
CA PRO A 200 4.60 -3.17 -3.20
C PRO A 200 5.56 -3.58 -4.33
N MET A 201 5.51 -2.92 -5.50
CA MET A 201 6.48 -3.14 -6.57
C MET A 201 7.87 -2.65 -6.20
N LEU A 202 7.99 -1.46 -5.63
CA LEU A 202 9.28 -0.93 -5.17
C LEU A 202 9.85 -1.75 -4.02
N ASP A 203 9.01 -2.16 -3.06
CA ASP A 203 9.44 -3.08 -2.01
C ASP A 203 9.91 -4.43 -2.59
N THR A 204 9.21 -4.97 -3.58
CA THR A 204 9.60 -6.21 -4.27
C THR A 204 10.94 -6.05 -4.98
N TYR A 205 11.16 -4.92 -5.66
CA TYR A 205 12.45 -4.62 -6.28
C TYR A 205 13.57 -4.55 -5.24
N LEU A 206 13.38 -3.83 -4.15
CA LEU A 206 14.37 -3.70 -3.09
C LEU A 206 14.74 -5.05 -2.43
N MET A 207 13.78 -5.95 -2.33
CA MET A 207 13.97 -7.27 -1.73
C MET A 207 14.59 -8.29 -2.70
N SER A 208 14.36 -8.15 -4.01
CA SER A 208 14.78 -9.13 -5.00
C SER A 208 15.95 -8.68 -5.88
N GLY A 209 16.16 -7.36 -6.03
CA GLY A 209 17.06 -6.81 -7.05
C GLY A 209 16.57 -7.02 -8.48
N ASN A 210 15.33 -7.47 -8.70
CA ASN A 210 14.83 -7.79 -10.03
C ASN A 210 14.52 -6.53 -10.83
N LYS A 211 15.38 -6.22 -11.79
CA LYS A 211 15.31 -5.00 -12.61
C LYS A 211 14.06 -4.92 -13.47
N LYS A 212 13.44 -6.04 -13.86
CA LYS A 212 12.18 -6.01 -14.63
C LYS A 212 11.05 -5.38 -13.83
N VAL A 213 11.00 -5.61 -12.50
CA VAL A 213 10.01 -4.97 -11.62
C VAL A 213 10.23 -3.45 -11.61
N LEU A 214 11.46 -2.99 -11.45
CA LEU A 214 11.77 -1.54 -11.51
C LEU A 214 11.45 -0.94 -12.88
N GLU A 215 11.73 -1.64 -13.97
CA GLU A 215 11.40 -1.19 -15.32
C GLU A 215 9.90 -0.93 -15.50
N GLN A 216 9.02 -1.78 -14.93
CA GLN A 216 7.57 -1.54 -14.97
C GLN A 216 7.19 -0.26 -14.21
N VAL A 217 7.80 -0.03 -13.05
CA VAL A 217 7.58 1.19 -12.27
C VAL A 217 8.07 2.44 -13.04
N LEU A 218 9.25 2.38 -13.63
CA LEU A 218 9.85 3.51 -14.35
C LEU A 218 9.09 3.91 -15.63
N LYS A 219 8.33 3.01 -16.23
CA LYS A 219 7.41 3.35 -17.32
C LYS A 219 6.40 4.42 -16.91
N VAL A 220 5.95 4.42 -15.67
CA VAL A 220 5.05 5.45 -15.13
C VAL A 220 5.75 6.81 -15.12
N ALA A 221 6.99 6.87 -14.66
CA ALA A 221 7.77 8.11 -14.60
C ALA A 221 8.04 8.74 -15.97
N SER A 222 8.01 7.94 -17.04
CA SER A 222 8.18 8.40 -18.43
C SER A 222 6.87 8.60 -19.18
N ASP A 223 5.72 8.30 -18.57
CA ASP A 223 4.43 8.48 -19.21
C ASP A 223 4.05 9.98 -19.29
N SER A 224 3.67 10.42 -20.50
CA SER A 224 3.36 11.83 -20.75
C SER A 224 2.18 12.36 -19.96
N LEU A 225 1.17 11.52 -19.71
CA LEU A 225 -0.01 11.90 -18.92
C LEU A 225 0.38 12.07 -17.44
N PHE A 226 1.17 11.15 -16.91
CA PHE A 226 1.68 11.24 -15.54
C PHE A 226 2.53 12.50 -15.33
N ILE A 227 3.47 12.76 -16.25
CA ILE A 227 4.32 13.97 -16.21
C ILE A 227 3.45 15.24 -16.27
N ASN A 228 2.43 15.26 -17.12
CA ASN A 228 1.53 16.42 -17.20
C ASN A 228 0.76 16.65 -15.89
N VAL A 229 0.28 15.59 -15.26
CA VAL A 229 -0.41 15.67 -13.96
C VAL A 229 0.55 16.19 -12.87
N ALA A 230 1.76 15.66 -12.79
CA ALA A 230 2.77 16.13 -11.84
C ALA A 230 3.11 17.62 -12.03
N ASN A 231 3.27 18.05 -13.28
CA ASN A 231 3.52 19.45 -13.61
C ASN A 231 2.35 20.38 -13.23
N ASN A 232 1.11 19.90 -13.39
CA ASN A 232 -0.06 20.65 -12.94
C ASN A 232 -0.08 20.81 -11.41
N TRP A 233 0.31 19.79 -10.66
CA TRP A 233 0.40 19.90 -9.21
C TRP A 233 1.44 20.94 -8.76
N ILE A 234 2.61 20.97 -9.40
CA ILE A 234 3.63 22.00 -9.14
C ILE A 234 3.08 23.41 -9.38
N LYS A 235 2.26 23.59 -10.39
CA LYS A 235 1.64 24.89 -10.72
C LYS A 235 0.43 25.24 -9.85
N GLY A 236 0.04 24.37 -8.92
CA GLY A 236 -1.14 24.55 -8.09
C GLY A 236 -2.47 24.29 -8.81
N ASN A 237 -2.43 23.73 -10.01
CA ASN A 237 -3.62 23.30 -10.75
C ASN A 237 -4.04 21.89 -10.28
N ILE A 238 -4.60 21.85 -9.08
CA ILE A 238 -4.98 20.60 -8.40
C ILE A 238 -6.50 20.55 -8.33
N ASN A 239 -7.06 19.46 -8.83
CA ASN A 239 -8.49 19.20 -8.74
C ASN A 239 -8.79 18.47 -7.42
N ASN A 240 -9.88 18.85 -6.79
CA ASN A 240 -10.42 18.11 -5.67
C ASN A 240 -10.79 16.68 -6.08
N GLY A 241 -10.57 15.73 -5.21
CA GLY A 241 -10.80 14.32 -5.48
C GLY A 241 -11.35 13.57 -4.28
N HIS A 242 -11.57 12.30 -4.47
CA HIS A 242 -11.94 11.36 -3.41
C HIS A 242 -10.84 11.31 -2.35
N GLY A 243 -11.24 11.31 -1.08
CA GLY A 243 -10.31 11.50 0.03
C GLY A 243 -9.19 10.49 0.09
N VAL A 244 -9.49 9.22 0.24
CA VAL A 244 -8.48 8.17 0.38
C VAL A 244 -7.62 8.04 -0.89
N ILE A 245 -8.22 8.14 -2.08
CA ILE A 245 -7.51 8.10 -3.36
C ILE A 245 -6.51 9.25 -3.47
N THR A 246 -6.85 10.43 -2.97
CA THR A 246 -5.94 11.56 -2.91
C THR A 246 -4.68 11.21 -2.14
N TYR A 247 -4.81 10.66 -0.93
CA TYR A 247 -3.65 10.27 -0.13
C TYR A 247 -2.84 9.13 -0.77
N GLU A 248 -3.49 8.16 -1.40
CA GLU A 248 -2.78 7.06 -2.06
C GLU A 248 -1.95 7.55 -3.26
N ASN A 249 -2.40 8.57 -3.97
CA ASN A 249 -1.73 9.05 -5.18
C ASN A 249 -0.74 10.19 -4.95
N ILE A 250 -0.96 11.02 -3.94
CA ILE A 250 -0.13 12.20 -3.67
C ILE A 250 1.36 11.85 -3.45
N ARG A 251 1.65 10.66 -2.90
CA ARG A 251 3.02 10.20 -2.66
C ARG A 251 3.70 9.58 -3.88
N VAL A 252 2.93 9.18 -4.92
CA VAL A 252 3.46 8.42 -6.05
C VAL A 252 4.60 9.13 -6.79
N PRO A 253 4.51 10.43 -7.14
CA PRO A 253 5.64 11.11 -7.74
C PRO A 253 6.89 11.11 -6.84
N ALA A 254 6.72 11.34 -5.54
CA ALA A 254 7.84 11.28 -4.60
C ALA A 254 8.48 9.89 -4.53
N GLN A 255 7.70 8.81 -4.65
CA GLN A 255 8.22 7.44 -4.66
C GLN A 255 9.06 7.12 -5.90
N LEU A 256 8.83 7.82 -7.01
CA LEU A 256 9.61 7.67 -8.24
C LEU A 256 10.91 8.51 -8.22
N TYR A 257 10.97 9.54 -7.37
CA TYR A 257 12.13 10.42 -7.27
C TYR A 257 13.44 9.69 -6.95
N PRO A 258 13.53 8.76 -6.00
CA PRO A 258 14.76 8.04 -5.69
C PRO A 258 15.36 7.29 -6.88
N TRP A 259 14.53 6.80 -7.78
CA TRP A 259 14.91 5.94 -8.91
C TRP A 259 15.16 6.70 -10.21
N THR A 260 14.73 7.94 -10.28
CA THR A 260 14.84 8.78 -11.48
C THR A 260 15.78 9.97 -11.28
N GLY A 261 16.06 10.36 -10.04
CA GLY A 261 16.76 11.61 -9.71
C GLY A 261 15.99 12.88 -10.07
N ASN A 262 14.75 12.74 -10.58
CA ASN A 262 13.95 13.88 -11.03
C ASN A 262 13.31 14.62 -9.84
N LYS A 263 13.89 15.76 -9.46
CA LYS A 263 13.41 16.58 -8.35
C LYS A 263 12.01 17.17 -8.53
N GLU A 264 11.54 17.31 -9.77
CA GLU A 264 10.19 17.80 -10.06
C GLU A 264 9.13 16.82 -9.56
N LEU A 265 9.43 15.52 -9.59
CA LEU A 265 8.52 14.50 -9.05
C LEU A 265 8.35 14.64 -7.53
N LEU A 266 9.43 14.85 -6.80
CA LEU A 266 9.33 15.16 -5.36
C LEU A 266 8.56 16.45 -5.13
N GLN A 267 8.88 17.51 -5.90
CA GLN A 267 8.19 18.80 -5.79
C GLN A 267 6.69 18.69 -6.08
N ALA A 268 6.29 17.86 -7.02
CA ALA A 268 4.86 17.64 -7.32
C ALA A 268 4.10 17.11 -6.09
N SER A 269 4.64 16.09 -5.42
CA SER A 269 4.05 15.57 -4.18
C SER A 269 4.01 16.63 -3.07
N LEU A 270 5.12 17.35 -2.85
CA LEU A 270 5.18 18.41 -1.84
C LEU A 270 4.17 19.53 -2.10
N SER A 271 4.02 19.95 -3.36
CA SER A 271 3.06 20.97 -3.75
C SER A 271 1.61 20.51 -3.51
N PHE A 272 1.32 19.24 -3.75
CA PHE A 272 -0.02 18.73 -3.47
C PHE A 272 -0.30 18.61 -1.97
N PHE A 273 0.66 18.15 -1.17
CA PHE A 273 0.49 18.14 0.30
C PHE A 273 0.24 19.55 0.85
N ASP A 274 1.00 20.53 0.39
CA ASP A 274 0.81 21.93 0.77
C ASP A 274 -0.57 22.49 0.33
N TRP A 275 -1.05 22.12 -0.85
CA TRP A 275 -2.39 22.45 -1.30
C TRP A 275 -3.46 21.77 -0.43
N LEU A 276 -3.29 20.49 -0.11
CA LEU A 276 -4.23 19.73 0.72
C LEU A 276 -4.31 20.33 2.13
N ASP A 277 -3.17 20.70 2.71
CA ASP A 277 -3.08 21.33 4.02
C ASP A 277 -3.84 22.65 4.07
N ARG A 278 -3.66 23.48 3.07
CA ARG A 278 -4.33 24.79 3.04
C ARG A 278 -5.83 24.73 2.77
N ASN A 279 -6.30 23.70 2.11
CA ASN A 279 -7.68 23.68 1.62
C ASN A 279 -8.57 22.64 2.34
N HIS A 280 -8.00 21.59 2.93
CA HIS A 280 -8.78 20.47 3.43
C HIS A 280 -8.32 19.90 4.77
N THR A 281 -7.05 20.09 5.17
CA THR A 281 -6.53 19.47 6.40
C THR A 281 -7.10 20.14 7.64
N LEU A 282 -7.68 19.33 8.52
CA LEU A 282 -8.23 19.74 9.80
C LEU A 282 -7.15 19.71 10.91
N PRO A 283 -7.38 20.32 12.07
CA PRO A 283 -6.39 20.37 13.16
C PRO A 283 -5.86 19.01 13.63
N CYS A 284 -6.58 17.92 13.40
CA CYS A 284 -6.11 16.56 13.69
C CYS A 284 -5.06 16.03 12.70
N GLY A 285 -4.68 16.80 11.67
CA GLY A 285 -3.67 16.42 10.70
C GLY A 285 -4.16 15.64 9.49
N VAL A 286 -5.47 15.42 9.37
CA VAL A 286 -6.09 14.69 8.25
C VAL A 286 -6.99 15.61 7.45
N ALA A 287 -6.99 15.46 6.13
CA ALA A 287 -7.94 16.17 5.28
C ALA A 287 -9.37 15.68 5.54
N SER A 288 -10.28 16.64 5.63
CA SER A 288 -11.72 16.34 5.71
C SER A 288 -12.17 15.58 4.46
N SER A 289 -13.09 14.63 4.65
CA SER A 289 -13.65 13.85 3.55
C SER A 289 -15.08 13.45 3.84
N GLU A 290 -15.88 13.54 2.80
CA GLU A 290 -17.26 13.06 2.69
C GLU A 290 -17.35 12.39 1.31
N GLU A 291 -16.70 11.23 1.14
CA GLU A 291 -16.26 10.60 -0.12
C GLU A 291 -15.20 11.45 -0.84
N HIS A 292 -15.39 12.73 -1.00
CA HIS A 292 -14.45 13.69 -1.55
C HIS A 292 -13.94 14.64 -0.47
N ASN A 293 -12.74 15.19 -0.67
CA ASN A 293 -12.21 16.21 0.24
C ASN A 293 -13.19 17.37 0.38
N ALA A 294 -13.56 17.70 1.62
CA ALA A 294 -14.73 18.50 1.90
C ALA A 294 -14.44 19.94 2.35
N GLY A 295 -13.18 20.36 2.34
CA GLY A 295 -12.77 21.71 2.73
C GLY A 295 -12.52 21.85 4.25
N ILE A 296 -12.21 23.05 4.69
CA ILE A 296 -11.93 23.38 6.08
C ILE A 296 -13.23 23.84 6.76
N GLY A 297 -13.50 23.36 7.97
CA GLY A 297 -14.65 23.78 8.77
C GLY A 297 -14.86 22.91 9.99
N SER A 298 -15.47 23.49 11.03
CA SER A 298 -15.72 22.80 12.30
C SER A 298 -16.79 21.69 12.24
N THR A 299 -17.52 21.62 11.14
CA THR A 299 -18.58 20.62 10.92
C THR A 299 -18.20 19.59 9.87
N ARG A 300 -16.94 19.59 9.43
CA ARG A 300 -16.46 18.65 8.42
C ARG A 300 -16.14 17.29 9.02
N ASN A 301 -16.48 16.25 8.29
CA ASN A 301 -16.21 14.87 8.67
C ASN A 301 -14.81 14.43 8.24
N ILE A 302 -14.33 13.36 8.85
CA ILE A 302 -13.12 12.64 8.47
C ILE A 302 -13.51 11.17 8.32
N GLU A 303 -13.16 10.59 7.20
CA GLU A 303 -13.32 9.17 6.98
C GLU A 303 -12.11 8.42 7.53
N THR A 304 -12.34 7.27 8.15
CA THR A 304 -11.28 6.44 8.74
C THR A 304 -10.25 5.98 7.70
N CYS A 305 -10.68 5.76 6.46
CA CYS A 305 -9.78 5.43 5.35
C CYS A 305 -8.77 6.55 5.06
N ASN A 306 -9.18 7.83 5.22
CA ASN A 306 -8.26 8.96 5.11
C ASN A 306 -7.20 8.96 6.23
N VAL A 307 -7.58 8.57 7.45
CA VAL A 307 -6.63 8.44 8.57
C VAL A 307 -5.54 7.43 8.21
N ALA A 308 -5.94 6.23 7.80
CA ALA A 308 -5.01 5.16 7.44
C ALA A 308 -4.11 5.53 6.25
N ALA A 309 -4.70 6.07 5.17
CA ALA A 309 -3.95 6.40 3.95
C ALA A 309 -3.02 7.61 4.13
N SER A 310 -3.43 8.61 4.94
CA SER A 310 -2.57 9.75 5.26
C SER A 310 -1.34 9.32 6.05
N ALA A 311 -1.51 8.53 7.10
CA ALA A 311 -0.43 8.02 7.92
C ALA A 311 0.59 7.23 7.08
N TYR A 312 0.11 6.34 6.21
CA TYR A 312 0.96 5.58 5.31
C TYR A 312 1.71 6.49 4.31
N SER A 313 1.03 7.49 3.77
CA SER A 313 1.65 8.45 2.85
C SER A 313 2.72 9.31 3.55
N TYR A 314 2.46 9.75 4.77
CA TYR A 314 3.45 10.48 5.58
C TYR A 314 4.66 9.60 5.91
N GLN A 315 4.43 8.31 6.19
CA GLN A 315 5.53 7.35 6.39
C GLN A 315 6.40 7.24 5.14
N LYS A 316 5.82 7.11 3.95
CA LYS A 316 6.57 7.05 2.68
C LYS A 316 7.34 8.35 2.41
N MET A 317 6.75 9.49 2.68
CA MET A 317 7.46 10.78 2.58
C MET A 317 8.61 10.89 3.58
N TYR A 318 8.44 10.34 4.78
CA TYR A 318 9.52 10.28 5.78
C TYR A 318 10.66 9.38 5.33
N GLU A 319 10.36 8.19 4.83
CA GLU A 319 11.36 7.25 4.28
C GLU A 319 12.17 7.90 3.14
N ILE A 320 11.50 8.62 2.24
CA ILE A 320 12.14 9.23 1.07
C ILE A 320 12.99 10.45 1.45
N THR A 321 12.44 11.35 2.28
CA THR A 321 13.03 12.68 2.49
C THR A 321 13.88 12.80 3.75
N GLY A 322 13.68 11.95 4.75
CA GLY A 322 14.29 12.07 6.06
C GLY A 322 13.81 13.26 6.89
N ASN A 323 12.81 14.01 6.42
CA ASN A 323 12.32 15.20 7.13
C ASN A 323 11.41 14.79 8.30
N SER A 324 11.83 15.10 9.54
CA SER A 324 11.13 14.72 10.77
C SER A 324 9.70 15.25 10.88
N SER A 325 9.36 16.34 10.17
CA SER A 325 7.99 16.86 10.16
C SER A 325 6.96 15.85 9.67
N TRP A 326 7.36 14.89 8.84
CA TRP A 326 6.48 13.77 8.46
C TRP A 326 6.23 12.81 9.61
N GLY A 327 7.24 12.58 10.48
CA GLY A 327 7.09 11.82 11.71
C GLY A 327 6.07 12.46 12.66
N ASP A 328 6.18 13.78 12.86
CA ASP A 328 5.22 14.54 13.68
C ASP A 328 3.79 14.40 13.15
N ARG A 329 3.61 14.41 11.82
CA ARG A 329 2.30 14.20 11.19
C ARG A 329 1.76 12.79 11.43
N ILE A 330 2.60 11.76 11.39
CA ILE A 330 2.19 10.38 11.68
C ILE A 330 1.69 10.29 13.13
N GLU A 331 2.44 10.83 14.08
CA GLU A 331 2.01 10.85 15.48
C GLU A 331 0.68 11.59 15.67
N GLN A 332 0.54 12.75 15.04
CA GLN A 332 -0.68 13.56 15.11
C GLN A 332 -1.89 12.77 14.61
N VAL A 333 -1.76 12.06 13.49
CA VAL A 333 -2.88 11.32 12.88
C VAL A 333 -3.27 10.09 13.71
N PHE A 334 -2.29 9.40 14.29
CA PHE A 334 -2.58 8.15 15.01
C PHE A 334 -3.03 8.37 16.45
N PHE A 335 -2.61 9.44 17.08
CA PHE A 335 -2.78 9.61 18.54
C PHE A 335 -3.67 10.78 18.93
N ASN A 336 -4.34 11.45 17.98
CA ASN A 336 -5.31 12.52 18.26
C ASN A 336 -6.76 12.12 17.97
#